data_626f77edccc1b44c67b90d8ef1748dd7
#
_entry.id   626f77edccc1b44c67b90d8ef1748dd7
#
_cell.length_a   1.000
_cell.length_b   1.000
_cell.length_c   1.000
_cell.angle_alpha   90.00
_cell.angle_beta   90.00
_cell.angle_gamma   90.00
#
_symmetry.space_group_name_H-M   'P 1'
#
loop_
_entity.id
_entity.type
_entity.pdbx_description
1 polymer ?
#
loop_
_entity_poly.entity_id
_entity_poly.type
_entity_poly.pdbx_seq_one_letter_code
_entity_poly.pdbx_strand_id
1 'polypeptide(L)'
;MSSCGKHASRSPEATERGELMRKSTEVLFFRPFVYQEAVSAVVLIPLVYFLFMKSIPEFSNHLLEAGMLASTTGAVGFLLGFLVKYLLVRPAIDVMDKGSSTTGEIQQAIRSVSILPLAESITVFLRWSVLAIIICVVPFYFRGYITPAEAVFGINALAMTALSVTPFFYLASENSLVPFYQHCNLKGVIDGNMSFFRMGLSTKLLMTILFLAISPIGNLLGLIYLSIFTRLDLSTIQVSFFLIIFQTVVMTFLNGFLLMKSLNLSVGRMSLMFKDMAKGQGDLTKRLHVTGLNEVGELAFWFNIFMDDIEQIVRHVREVSLEVHQSIQDVSAGSQDLSQATQEQAASVEEISASIEEMNGTIQHNADLIREGQESTNAITRLIDQNKQVFADLMKAIEGISLDSRKIGDIVVTVNEVAFHTNLLALNASVEAARAGEHGKGFAVVAGEVRSLAQRSAAAASEIKALIEGTVGRIKTGDEMMKKTSSSLEELMSRMEFFFRMMEVISTSSTEQSQNIGELSKAITQIDGTTQHNASTVEELASTLDN
;
A
#
# COMPACT_ATOMS: atom_id res chain seq x y z
N MET A 1 40.98 17.15 -10.87
CA MET A 1 41.13 17.18 -12.35
C MET A 1 39.69 17.06 -12.90
N SER A 2 39.09 17.94 -13.60
CA SER A 2 39.46 19.24 -14.16
C SER A 2 38.15 20.05 -14.23
N SER A 3 38.26 21.30 -13.79
CA SER A 3 37.25 22.34 -13.97
C SER A 3 37.00 22.55 -15.46
N CYS A 4 35.75 22.61 -15.87
CA CYS A 4 35.37 23.23 -17.12
C CYS A 4 34.24 24.19 -16.85
N GLY A 5 34.60 25.44 -16.60
CA GLY A 5 33.70 26.59 -16.59
C GLY A 5 33.12 26.79 -17.98
N LYS A 6 31.84 26.53 -18.14
CA LYS A 6 31.08 26.98 -19.30
C LYS A 6 30.58 28.41 -19.05
N HIS A 7 31.36 29.40 -19.46
CA HIS A 7 30.77 30.69 -19.86
C HIS A 7 29.84 30.40 -21.06
N ALA A 8 28.56 30.23 -20.75
CA ALA A 8 27.52 30.27 -21.78
C ALA A 8 27.40 31.73 -22.25
N SER A 9 28.05 32.06 -23.36
CA SER A 9 27.76 33.27 -24.12
C SER A 9 26.27 33.25 -24.49
N ARG A 10 25.47 34.11 -23.86
CA ARG A 10 24.07 34.31 -24.26
C ARG A 10 24.06 34.71 -25.73
N SER A 11 23.25 34.03 -26.52
CA SER A 11 23.08 34.34 -27.92
C SER A 11 22.59 35.80 -28.09
N PRO A 12 22.99 36.51 -29.14
CA PRO A 12 22.53 37.92 -29.37
C PRO A 12 21.01 38.05 -29.36
N GLU A 13 20.29 37.05 -29.83
CA GLU A 13 18.81 37.03 -29.83
C GLU A 13 18.22 36.94 -28.38
N ALA A 14 18.88 36.24 -27.45
CA ALA A 14 18.43 36.19 -26.05
C ALA A 14 18.64 37.53 -25.34
N THR A 15 19.69 38.26 -25.73
CA THR A 15 19.98 39.62 -25.21
C THR A 15 18.97 40.65 -25.75
N GLU A 16 18.66 40.57 -27.03
CA GLU A 16 17.68 41.47 -27.68
C GLU A 16 16.24 41.22 -27.20
N ARG A 17 15.84 39.95 -26.98
CA ARG A 17 14.57 39.62 -26.33
C ARG A 17 14.51 40.10 -24.88
N GLY A 18 15.60 40.01 -24.12
CA GLY A 18 15.68 40.51 -22.74
C GLY A 18 15.55 42.02 -22.68
N GLU A 19 16.20 42.76 -23.59
CA GLU A 19 16.05 44.22 -23.65
C GLU A 19 14.65 44.66 -24.10
N LEU A 20 14.00 43.98 -25.03
CA LEU A 20 12.62 44.25 -25.44
C LEU A 20 11.62 43.97 -24.30
N MET A 21 11.80 42.89 -23.56
CA MET A 21 11.00 42.61 -22.34
C MET A 21 11.19 43.69 -21.30
N ARG A 22 12.41 44.08 -20.99
CA ARG A 22 12.71 45.12 -20.01
C ARG A 22 12.06 46.46 -20.40
N LYS A 23 12.16 46.89 -21.66
CA LYS A 23 11.46 48.06 -22.15
C LYS A 23 9.94 47.96 -21.99
N SER A 24 9.36 46.77 -22.22
CA SER A 24 7.92 46.59 -22.03
C SER A 24 7.50 46.66 -20.56
N THR A 25 8.33 46.13 -19.64
CA THR A 25 8.10 46.16 -18.19
C THR A 25 8.23 47.56 -17.62
N GLU A 26 9.27 48.31 -18.03
CA GLU A 26 9.43 49.74 -17.64
C GLU A 26 8.22 50.57 -18.11
N VAL A 27 7.78 50.40 -19.34
CA VAL A 27 6.59 51.10 -19.87
C VAL A 27 5.34 50.79 -19.04
N LEU A 28 5.18 49.54 -18.57
CA LEU A 28 4.05 49.11 -17.76
C LEU A 28 3.92 49.91 -16.45
N PHE A 29 5.04 50.20 -15.77
CA PHE A 29 5.05 50.93 -14.51
C PHE A 29 5.01 52.45 -14.70
N PHE A 30 5.69 53.00 -15.70
CA PHE A 30 5.81 54.43 -15.88
C PHE A 30 4.68 55.05 -16.68
N ARG A 31 4.02 54.34 -17.57
CA ARG A 31 2.88 54.84 -18.34
C ARG A 31 1.72 55.36 -17.45
N PRO A 32 1.27 54.67 -16.39
CA PRO A 32 0.26 55.19 -15.48
C PRO A 32 0.71 56.48 -14.77
N PHE A 33 1.99 56.56 -14.37
CA PHE A 33 2.54 57.75 -13.75
C PHE A 33 2.48 58.98 -14.70
N VAL A 34 2.87 58.79 -15.95
CA VAL A 34 2.78 59.86 -16.95
C VAL A 34 1.33 60.32 -17.13
N TYR A 35 0.35 59.39 -17.13
CA TYR A 35 -1.07 59.78 -17.18
C TYR A 35 -1.54 60.52 -15.94
N GLN A 36 -1.11 60.15 -14.75
CA GLN A 36 -1.42 60.85 -13.50
C GLN A 36 -0.89 62.29 -13.52
N GLU A 37 0.36 62.45 -13.93
CA GLU A 37 1.00 63.76 -14.06
C GLU A 37 0.38 64.60 -15.18
N ALA A 38 -0.04 64.00 -16.29
CA ALA A 38 -0.76 64.71 -17.35
C ALA A 38 -2.12 65.25 -16.85
N VAL A 39 -2.88 64.46 -16.06
CA VAL A 39 -4.13 64.89 -15.43
C VAL A 39 -3.83 66.06 -14.46
N SER A 40 -2.78 65.94 -13.66
CA SER A 40 -2.36 67.05 -12.77
C SER A 40 -2.01 68.31 -13.56
N ALA A 41 -1.22 68.20 -14.63
CA ALA A 41 -0.77 69.35 -15.44
C ALA A 41 -1.89 69.97 -16.26
N VAL A 42 -2.79 69.17 -16.83
CA VAL A 42 -3.83 69.72 -17.76
C VAL A 42 -5.10 70.16 -17.02
N VAL A 43 -5.45 69.49 -15.90
CA VAL A 43 -6.71 69.79 -15.19
C VAL A 43 -6.47 70.61 -13.92
N LEU A 44 -5.55 70.17 -13.06
CA LEU A 44 -5.41 70.74 -11.72
C LEU A 44 -4.61 71.99 -11.68
N ILE A 45 -3.47 72.05 -12.37
CA ILE A 45 -2.63 73.29 -12.40
C ILE A 45 -3.42 74.45 -13.00
N PRO A 46 -4.07 74.31 -14.16
CA PRO A 46 -4.87 75.41 -14.69
C PRO A 46 -6.02 75.87 -13.78
N LEU A 47 -6.69 74.89 -13.13
CA LEU A 47 -7.80 75.15 -12.24
C LEU A 47 -7.38 75.97 -11.01
N VAL A 48 -6.29 75.53 -10.35
CA VAL A 48 -5.72 76.23 -9.19
C VAL A 48 -5.17 77.61 -9.61
N TYR A 49 -4.47 77.67 -10.74
CA TYR A 49 -3.96 78.90 -11.31
C TYR A 49 -5.09 79.88 -11.60
N PHE A 50 -6.22 79.45 -12.17
CA PHE A 50 -7.38 80.31 -12.45
C PHE A 50 -8.07 80.76 -11.16
N LEU A 51 -8.10 79.92 -10.10
CA LEU A 51 -8.59 80.32 -8.78
C LEU A 51 -7.75 81.43 -8.18
N PHE A 52 -6.42 81.37 -8.26
CA PHE A 52 -5.51 82.40 -7.81
C PHE A 52 -5.68 83.71 -8.62
N MET A 53 -5.72 83.58 -9.95
CA MET A 53 -5.90 84.75 -10.85
C MET A 53 -7.18 85.52 -10.56
N LYS A 54 -8.25 84.80 -10.18
CA LYS A 54 -9.54 85.45 -9.88
C LYS A 54 -9.64 85.94 -8.45
N SER A 55 -8.98 85.25 -7.49
CA SER A 55 -9.09 85.63 -6.06
C SER A 55 -8.05 86.67 -5.61
N ILE A 56 -6.95 86.79 -6.35
CA ILE A 56 -5.84 87.70 -6.03
C ILE A 56 -5.61 88.67 -7.25
N PRO A 57 -6.08 89.90 -7.22
CA PRO A 57 -6.02 90.81 -8.37
C PRO A 57 -4.60 91.03 -8.90
N GLU A 58 -3.63 91.23 -8.02
CA GLU A 58 -2.22 91.46 -8.39
C GLU A 58 -1.56 90.25 -9.05
N PHE A 59 -2.06 89.04 -8.79
CA PHE A 59 -1.60 87.81 -9.46
C PHE A 59 -1.88 87.85 -10.96
N SER A 60 -2.96 88.51 -11.39
CA SER A 60 -3.30 88.68 -12.81
C SER A 60 -2.33 89.61 -13.54
N ASN A 61 -1.76 90.59 -12.83
CA ASN A 61 -0.79 91.53 -13.38
C ASN A 61 0.59 90.90 -13.65
N HIS A 62 0.91 89.84 -12.92
CA HIS A 62 2.17 89.09 -13.02
C HIS A 62 2.00 87.71 -13.62
N LEU A 63 1.10 87.50 -14.56
CA LEU A 63 0.65 86.24 -15.12
C LEU A 63 1.78 85.43 -15.70
N LEU A 64 2.74 85.99 -16.40
CA LEU A 64 3.89 85.31 -16.98
C LEU A 64 4.84 84.77 -15.92
N GLU A 65 5.09 85.57 -14.88
CA GLU A 65 5.97 85.15 -13.78
C GLU A 65 5.33 84.05 -12.96
N ALA A 66 4.05 84.14 -12.63
CA ALA A 66 3.27 83.15 -11.96
C ALA A 66 3.23 81.82 -12.78
N GLY A 67 3.06 81.94 -14.10
CA GLY A 67 3.10 80.80 -15.00
C GLY A 67 4.47 80.05 -15.04
N MET A 68 5.56 80.86 -15.05
CA MET A 68 6.91 80.32 -14.98
C MET A 68 7.17 79.57 -13.63
N LEU A 69 6.75 80.15 -12.51
CA LEU A 69 6.89 79.53 -11.18
C LEU A 69 6.03 78.30 -11.03
N ALA A 70 4.80 78.31 -11.54
CA ALA A 70 3.96 77.06 -11.56
C ALA A 70 4.56 75.95 -12.43
N SER A 71 5.13 76.32 -13.59
CA SER A 71 5.80 75.40 -14.48
C SER A 71 7.08 74.77 -13.85
N THR A 72 7.87 75.63 -13.16
CA THR A 72 9.06 75.14 -12.41
C THR A 72 8.67 74.22 -11.27
N THR A 73 7.60 74.54 -10.52
CA THR A 73 7.05 73.66 -9.47
C THR A 73 6.61 72.32 -10.04
N GLY A 74 5.92 72.37 -11.20
CA GLY A 74 5.51 71.15 -11.93
C GLY A 74 6.70 70.30 -12.36
N ALA A 75 7.74 70.92 -12.96
CA ALA A 75 8.92 70.20 -13.45
C ALA A 75 9.75 69.59 -12.30
N VAL A 76 10.01 70.33 -11.24
CA VAL A 76 10.74 69.85 -10.06
C VAL A 76 9.95 68.74 -9.38
N GLY A 77 8.64 68.93 -9.23
CA GLY A 77 7.76 67.93 -8.65
C GLY A 77 7.66 66.65 -9.49
N PHE A 78 7.63 66.78 -10.83
CA PHE A 78 7.68 65.63 -11.74
C PHE A 78 8.98 64.80 -11.59
N LEU A 79 10.13 65.50 -11.59
CA LEU A 79 11.44 64.86 -11.43
C LEU A 79 11.54 64.15 -10.08
N LEU A 80 11.06 64.75 -9.00
CA LEU A 80 11.06 64.15 -7.67
C LEU A 80 10.14 62.90 -7.62
N GLY A 81 8.93 63.01 -8.15
CA GLY A 81 7.99 61.88 -8.24
C GLY A 81 8.54 60.73 -9.10
N PHE A 82 9.15 61.07 -10.25
CA PHE A 82 9.81 60.09 -11.11
C PHE A 82 10.96 59.34 -10.39
N LEU A 83 11.80 60.08 -9.68
CA LEU A 83 12.92 59.51 -8.94
C LEU A 83 12.44 58.55 -7.84
N VAL A 84 11.45 58.98 -7.05
CA VAL A 84 10.85 58.12 -5.99
C VAL A 84 10.26 56.85 -6.60
N LYS A 85 9.50 56.99 -7.68
CA LYS A 85 8.92 55.86 -8.37
C LYS A 85 9.99 54.92 -8.93
N TYR A 86 11.00 55.42 -9.60
CA TYR A 86 12.09 54.65 -10.17
C TYR A 86 12.81 53.81 -9.11
N LEU A 87 13.15 54.43 -7.97
CA LEU A 87 13.85 53.72 -6.88
C LEU A 87 13.01 52.60 -6.26
N LEU A 88 11.70 52.79 -6.09
CA LEU A 88 10.81 51.82 -5.48
C LEU A 88 10.37 50.70 -6.43
N VAL A 89 10.28 50.99 -7.73
CA VAL A 89 9.82 50.02 -8.74
C VAL A 89 10.98 49.19 -9.30
N ARG A 90 12.21 49.68 -9.24
CA ARG A 90 13.39 48.97 -9.79
C ARG A 90 13.50 47.51 -9.35
N PRO A 91 13.35 47.11 -8.07
CA PRO A 91 13.39 45.70 -7.66
C PRO A 91 12.28 44.86 -8.31
N ALA A 92 11.12 45.44 -8.57
CA ALA A 92 10.00 44.74 -9.21
C ALA A 92 10.26 44.50 -10.72
N ILE A 93 10.86 45.51 -11.41
CA ILE A 93 11.29 45.38 -12.80
C ILE A 93 12.32 44.23 -12.91
N ASP A 94 13.34 44.24 -12.03
CA ASP A 94 14.38 43.20 -12.02
C ASP A 94 13.80 41.77 -11.81
N VAL A 95 12.77 41.63 -10.97
CA VAL A 95 12.06 40.36 -10.73
C VAL A 95 11.26 39.92 -11.96
N MET A 96 10.55 40.86 -12.61
CA MET A 96 9.75 40.55 -13.80
C MET A 96 10.61 40.17 -15.01
N ASP A 97 11.78 40.83 -15.15
CA ASP A 97 12.67 40.61 -16.30
C ASP A 97 13.51 39.32 -16.19
N LYS A 98 13.83 38.84 -14.98
CA LYS A 98 14.68 37.65 -14.78
C LYS A 98 13.98 36.33 -15.07
N GLY A 99 12.66 36.25 -15.10
CA GLY A 99 11.85 35.06 -15.37
C GLY A 99 11.96 33.96 -14.30
N SER A 100 13.05 33.90 -13.52
CA SER A 100 13.22 33.06 -12.36
C SER A 100 13.90 33.87 -11.26
N SER A 101 13.16 34.24 -10.22
CA SER A 101 13.66 35.00 -9.09
C SER A 101 13.60 34.17 -7.81
N THR A 102 14.58 34.36 -6.93
CA THR A 102 14.56 33.73 -5.60
C THR A 102 13.42 34.31 -4.75
N THR A 103 12.94 33.54 -3.78
CA THR A 103 11.89 34.01 -2.86
C THR A 103 12.29 35.30 -2.17
N GLY A 104 13.57 35.49 -1.82
CA GLY A 104 14.10 36.71 -1.22
C GLY A 104 14.02 37.94 -2.14
N GLU A 105 14.33 37.81 -3.44
CA GLU A 105 14.21 38.87 -4.43
C GLU A 105 12.75 39.28 -4.62
N ILE A 106 11.83 38.31 -4.69
CA ILE A 106 10.38 38.56 -4.79
C ILE A 106 9.90 39.31 -3.53
N GLN A 107 10.33 38.88 -2.35
CA GLN A 107 10.00 39.51 -1.08
C GLN A 107 10.46 40.98 -1.04
N GLN A 108 11.70 41.23 -1.44
CA GLN A 108 12.24 42.62 -1.51
C GLN A 108 11.47 43.49 -2.49
N ALA A 109 11.13 42.95 -3.67
CA ALA A 109 10.34 43.63 -4.68
C ALA A 109 8.94 43.98 -4.14
N ILE A 110 8.23 43.05 -3.52
CA ILE A 110 6.90 43.28 -2.94
C ILE A 110 6.98 44.33 -1.84
N ARG A 111 7.97 44.28 -0.95
CA ARG A 111 8.15 45.27 0.11
C ARG A 111 8.38 46.67 -0.43
N SER A 112 9.21 46.81 -1.46
CA SER A 112 9.46 48.09 -2.09
C SER A 112 8.22 48.65 -2.79
N VAL A 113 7.53 47.82 -3.56
CA VAL A 113 6.36 48.18 -4.34
C VAL A 113 5.12 48.44 -3.46
N SER A 114 4.99 47.76 -2.32
CA SER A 114 3.86 47.97 -1.39
C SER A 114 3.84 49.37 -0.80
N ILE A 115 4.98 50.05 -0.66
CA ILE A 115 5.11 51.39 -0.14
C ILE A 115 4.88 52.43 -1.24
N LEU A 116 4.99 52.07 -2.53
CA LEU A 116 4.92 53.00 -3.65
C LEU A 116 3.67 53.91 -3.65
N PRO A 117 2.41 53.42 -3.47
CA PRO A 117 1.23 54.29 -3.48
C PRO A 117 1.27 55.37 -2.38
N LEU A 118 1.77 54.97 -1.19
CA LEU A 118 1.93 55.89 -0.08
C LEU A 118 3.04 56.93 -0.37
N ALA A 119 4.18 56.49 -0.87
CA ALA A 119 5.31 57.37 -1.19
C ALA A 119 4.96 58.38 -2.28
N GLU A 120 4.26 57.96 -3.35
CA GLU A 120 3.75 58.87 -4.38
C GLU A 120 2.74 59.88 -3.81
N SER A 121 1.80 59.43 -2.97
CA SER A 121 0.82 60.31 -2.32
C SER A 121 1.48 61.38 -1.43
N ILE A 122 2.46 60.97 -0.63
CA ILE A 122 3.22 61.90 0.22
C ILE A 122 4.02 62.88 -0.65
N THR A 123 4.66 62.40 -1.71
CA THR A 123 5.44 63.25 -2.62
C THR A 123 4.54 64.27 -3.29
N VAL A 124 3.35 63.91 -3.75
CA VAL A 124 2.36 64.80 -4.35
C VAL A 124 1.84 65.81 -3.33
N PHE A 125 1.52 65.34 -2.11
CA PHE A 125 1.10 66.23 -1.04
C PHE A 125 2.17 67.32 -0.73
N LEU A 126 3.42 66.90 -0.57
CA LEU A 126 4.54 67.80 -0.33
C LEU A 126 4.78 68.78 -1.50
N ARG A 127 4.62 68.28 -2.74
CA ARG A 127 4.74 69.13 -3.93
C ARG A 127 3.70 70.26 -3.95
N TRP A 128 2.44 69.95 -3.72
CA TRP A 128 1.35 70.89 -3.77
C TRP A 128 1.24 71.76 -2.52
N SER A 129 1.57 71.26 -1.32
CA SER A 129 1.47 72.06 -0.08
C SER A 129 2.76 72.78 0.25
N VAL A 130 3.93 72.15 0.14
CA VAL A 130 5.19 72.77 0.58
C VAL A 130 5.94 73.45 -0.58
N LEU A 131 6.23 72.63 -1.64
CA LEU A 131 7.04 73.13 -2.76
C LEU A 131 6.34 74.21 -3.52
N ALA A 132 5.03 74.11 -3.78
CA ALA A 132 4.26 75.15 -4.47
C ALA A 132 4.14 76.41 -3.63
N ILE A 133 3.99 76.33 -2.31
CA ILE A 133 4.00 77.48 -1.41
C ILE A 133 5.34 78.24 -1.49
N ILE A 134 6.46 77.50 -1.35
CA ILE A 134 7.81 78.08 -1.38
C ILE A 134 8.12 78.73 -2.72
N ILE A 135 7.74 78.10 -3.83
CA ILE A 135 8.09 78.57 -5.16
C ILE A 135 7.10 79.66 -5.65
N CYS A 136 5.79 79.54 -5.38
CA CYS A 136 4.78 80.44 -5.93
C CYS A 136 4.36 81.51 -4.95
N VAL A 137 4.00 81.17 -3.69
CA VAL A 137 3.42 82.16 -2.76
C VAL A 137 4.48 83.05 -2.09
N VAL A 138 5.56 82.39 -1.60
CA VAL A 138 6.61 83.15 -0.85
C VAL A 138 7.28 84.25 -1.68
N PRO A 139 7.71 84.02 -2.95
CA PRO A 139 8.33 85.05 -3.76
C PRO A 139 7.38 86.23 -4.04
N PHE A 140 6.09 86.02 -4.29
CA PHE A 140 5.10 87.07 -4.50
C PHE A 140 4.90 87.86 -3.24
N TYR A 141 4.88 87.27 -2.07
CA TYR A 141 4.77 87.95 -0.78
C TYR A 141 6.00 88.86 -0.51
N PHE A 142 7.22 88.29 -0.64
CA PHE A 142 8.43 89.07 -0.37
C PHE A 142 8.68 90.19 -1.38
N ARG A 143 8.15 90.12 -2.59
CA ARG A 143 8.18 91.22 -3.59
C ARG A 143 7.10 92.25 -3.36
N GLY A 144 6.22 92.04 -2.39
CA GLY A 144 5.13 92.95 -2.09
C GLY A 144 3.97 92.91 -3.10
N TYR A 145 3.89 91.90 -3.95
CA TYR A 145 2.83 91.75 -4.95
C TYR A 145 1.52 91.23 -4.33
N ILE A 146 1.56 90.57 -3.18
CA ILE A 146 0.38 90.06 -2.47
C ILE A 146 0.39 90.52 -1.01
N THR A 147 -0.77 90.75 -0.46
CA THR A 147 -0.99 91.06 0.95
C THR A 147 -0.83 89.82 1.84
N PRO A 148 -0.62 90.01 3.16
CA PRO A 148 -0.58 88.85 4.08
C PRO A 148 -1.85 88.01 4.04
N ALA A 149 -3.04 88.62 3.84
CA ALA A 149 -4.29 87.85 3.76
C ALA A 149 -4.38 86.98 2.48
N GLU A 150 -3.92 87.53 1.34
CA GLU A 150 -3.82 86.86 0.07
C GLU A 150 -2.78 85.72 0.13
N ALA A 151 -1.67 85.91 0.84
CA ALA A 151 -0.67 84.86 1.06
C ALA A 151 -1.26 83.71 1.89
N VAL A 152 -1.97 84.02 2.98
CA VAL A 152 -2.65 82.99 3.80
C VAL A 152 -3.70 82.22 2.99
N PHE A 153 -4.49 82.93 2.16
CA PHE A 153 -5.43 82.29 1.23
C PHE A 153 -4.70 81.35 0.24
N GLY A 154 -3.61 81.80 -0.34
CA GLY A 154 -2.80 81.07 -1.27
C GLY A 154 -2.22 79.78 -0.65
N ILE A 155 -1.68 79.85 0.56
CA ILE A 155 -1.20 78.75 1.32
C ILE A 155 -2.33 77.71 1.58
N ASN A 156 -3.49 78.26 2.05
CA ASN A 156 -4.65 77.40 2.30
C ASN A 156 -5.16 76.68 1.02
N ALA A 157 -5.30 77.39 -0.07
CA ALA A 157 -5.79 76.87 -1.34
C ALA A 157 -4.87 75.74 -1.89
N LEU A 158 -3.55 75.95 -1.82
CA LEU A 158 -2.58 74.90 -2.22
C LEU A 158 -2.63 73.73 -1.29
N ALA A 159 -2.70 73.90 0.03
CA ALA A 159 -2.78 72.79 1.00
C ALA A 159 -4.09 72.01 0.84
N MET A 160 -5.23 72.69 0.61
CA MET A 160 -6.51 72.02 0.39
C MET A 160 -6.57 71.27 -0.96
N THR A 161 -5.93 71.84 -2.00
CA THR A 161 -5.75 71.11 -3.26
C THR A 161 -4.86 69.92 -3.11
N ALA A 162 -3.73 70.05 -2.41
CA ALA A 162 -2.88 68.87 -2.07
C ALA A 162 -3.68 67.75 -1.40
N LEU A 163 -4.54 68.17 -0.44
CA LEU A 163 -5.37 67.18 0.30
C LEU A 163 -6.37 66.48 -0.63
N SER A 164 -7.00 67.17 -1.57
CA SER A 164 -7.98 66.59 -2.51
C SER A 164 -7.35 65.66 -3.57
N VAL A 165 -6.09 65.93 -3.94
CA VAL A 165 -5.35 65.23 -4.99
C VAL A 165 -4.65 63.96 -4.46
N THR A 166 -4.26 63.97 -3.20
CA THR A 166 -3.53 62.84 -2.55
C THR A 166 -4.21 61.47 -2.72
N PRO A 167 -5.53 61.29 -2.47
CA PRO A 167 -6.20 60.01 -2.68
C PRO A 167 -6.19 59.56 -4.14
N PHE A 168 -6.29 60.51 -5.09
CA PHE A 168 -6.23 60.20 -6.52
C PHE A 168 -4.90 59.55 -6.90
N PHE A 169 -3.78 60.12 -6.48
CA PHE A 169 -2.46 59.54 -6.76
C PHE A 169 -2.26 58.21 -6.05
N TYR A 170 -2.75 58.07 -4.82
CA TYR A 170 -2.71 56.78 -4.10
C TYR A 170 -3.42 55.70 -4.89
N LEU A 171 -4.71 55.91 -5.24
CA LEU A 171 -5.54 54.91 -5.93
C LEU A 171 -5.02 54.60 -7.35
N ALA A 172 -4.53 55.63 -8.06
CA ALA A 172 -4.01 55.44 -9.40
C ALA A 172 -2.66 54.70 -9.39
N SER A 173 -1.78 55.00 -8.42
CA SER A 173 -0.53 54.27 -8.21
C SER A 173 -0.79 52.81 -7.84
N GLU A 174 -1.69 52.53 -6.90
CA GLU A 174 -2.08 51.16 -6.53
C GLU A 174 -2.62 50.36 -7.72
N ASN A 175 -3.52 50.96 -8.52
CA ASN A 175 -4.04 50.32 -9.71
C ASN A 175 -2.95 50.01 -10.76
N SER A 176 -1.86 50.76 -10.77
CA SER A 176 -0.72 50.52 -11.67
C SER A 176 0.08 49.29 -11.30
N LEU A 177 -0.05 48.76 -10.07
CA LEU A 177 0.69 47.59 -9.57
C LEU A 177 0.01 46.27 -9.84
N VAL A 178 -1.25 46.29 -10.28
CA VAL A 178 -2.01 45.05 -10.58
C VAL A 178 -1.25 44.07 -11.48
N PRO A 179 -0.61 44.47 -12.60
CA PRO A 179 0.14 43.56 -13.47
C PRO A 179 1.32 42.90 -12.75
N PHE A 180 1.99 43.62 -11.86
CA PHE A 180 3.08 43.06 -11.04
C PHE A 180 2.59 41.95 -10.12
N TYR A 181 1.51 42.18 -9.38
CA TYR A 181 0.93 41.16 -8.49
C TYR A 181 0.40 39.94 -9.23
N GLN A 182 -0.07 40.11 -10.46
CA GLN A 182 -0.50 39.00 -11.32
C GLN A 182 0.68 38.14 -11.85
N HIS A 183 1.85 38.76 -12.02
CA HIS A 183 3.03 38.09 -12.53
C HIS A 183 3.79 37.31 -11.43
N CYS A 184 3.75 37.80 -10.20
CA CYS A 184 4.44 37.22 -9.07
C CYS A 184 3.65 36.04 -8.45
N ASN A 185 4.30 34.89 -8.31
CA ASN A 185 3.74 33.81 -7.49
C ASN A 185 3.88 34.17 -6.00
N LEU A 186 2.79 34.66 -5.42
CA LEU A 186 2.75 35.16 -4.04
C LEU A 186 2.67 34.05 -2.96
N LYS A 187 2.50 32.77 -3.35
CA LYS A 187 2.30 31.65 -2.41
C LYS A 187 3.42 31.52 -1.38
N GLY A 188 4.69 31.56 -1.80
CA GLY A 188 5.84 31.45 -0.90
C GLY A 188 6.20 32.73 -0.15
N VAL A 189 5.53 33.85 -0.45
CA VAL A 189 5.84 35.20 0.07
C VAL A 189 4.88 35.60 1.20
N ILE A 190 3.60 35.25 1.08
CA ILE A 190 2.58 35.64 2.06
C ILE A 190 2.60 34.65 3.25
N ASP A 191 2.92 33.37 3.04
CA ASP A 191 3.10 32.36 4.12
C ASP A 191 4.27 32.70 5.07
N GLY A 192 5.19 33.56 4.66
CA GLY A 192 6.44 33.86 5.36
C GLY A 192 6.36 34.93 6.43
N ASN A 193 5.22 35.26 7.02
CA ASN A 193 5.09 36.23 8.13
C ASN A 193 5.69 37.62 7.81
N MET A 194 5.64 38.03 6.53
CA MET A 194 6.21 39.31 6.11
C MET A 194 5.34 40.50 6.52
N SER A 195 5.92 41.44 7.26
CA SER A 195 5.34 42.75 7.42
C SER A 195 5.62 43.59 6.17
N PHE A 196 4.63 43.81 5.36
CA PHE A 196 4.65 44.81 4.29
C PHE A 196 3.54 45.84 4.53
N PHE A 197 3.77 47.03 3.98
CA PHE A 197 2.77 48.09 4.13
C PHE A 197 1.53 47.76 3.31
N ARG A 198 0.37 47.69 3.99
CA ARG A 198 -0.93 47.53 3.35
C ARG A 198 -1.94 48.49 3.93
N MET A 199 -2.69 49.13 3.06
CA MET A 199 -3.83 49.96 3.47
C MET A 199 -5.11 49.19 3.13
N GLY A 200 -5.89 48.87 4.15
CA GLY A 200 -7.18 48.18 4.00
C GLY A 200 -8.16 49.02 3.19
N LEU A 201 -9.13 48.35 2.59
CA LEU A 201 -10.17 48.97 1.77
C LEU A 201 -10.98 50.01 2.57
N SER A 202 -11.33 49.69 3.81
CA SER A 202 -12.04 50.58 4.74
C SER A 202 -11.25 51.84 5.02
N THR A 203 -9.93 51.75 5.22
CA THR A 203 -9.04 52.89 5.47
C THR A 203 -8.92 53.76 4.23
N LYS A 204 -8.81 53.19 3.03
CA LYS A 204 -8.79 53.92 1.76
C LYS A 204 -10.08 54.71 1.54
N LEU A 205 -11.23 54.06 1.76
CA LEU A 205 -12.53 54.71 1.68
C LEU A 205 -12.64 55.89 2.65
N LEU A 206 -12.28 55.65 3.93
CA LEU A 206 -12.34 56.68 4.95
C LEU A 206 -11.44 57.86 4.61
N MET A 207 -10.18 57.61 4.24
CA MET A 207 -9.25 58.67 3.83
C MET A 207 -9.74 59.44 2.61
N THR A 208 -10.25 58.76 1.59
CA THR A 208 -10.78 59.40 0.38
C THR A 208 -11.97 60.31 0.70
N ILE A 209 -12.94 59.82 1.48
CA ILE A 209 -14.11 60.61 1.89
C ILE A 209 -13.70 61.78 2.76
N LEU A 210 -12.82 61.57 3.74
CA LEU A 210 -12.36 62.60 4.66
C LEU A 210 -11.63 63.73 3.91
N PHE A 211 -10.72 63.41 3.00
CA PHE A 211 -9.94 64.40 2.26
C PHE A 211 -10.80 65.17 1.26
N LEU A 212 -11.76 64.49 0.60
CA LEU A 212 -12.71 65.15 -0.29
C LEU A 212 -13.71 66.03 0.46
N ALA A 213 -14.06 65.76 1.71
CA ALA A 213 -14.92 66.60 2.53
C ALA A 213 -14.19 67.76 3.14
N ILE A 214 -12.97 67.62 3.63
CA ILE A 214 -12.19 68.67 4.27
C ILE A 214 -11.72 69.73 3.24
N SER A 215 -11.31 69.27 2.05
CA SER A 215 -10.72 70.15 1.03
C SER A 215 -11.65 71.32 0.62
N PRO A 216 -12.93 71.14 0.21
CA PRO A 216 -13.82 72.20 -0.13
C PRO A 216 -14.16 73.10 1.06
N ILE A 217 -14.32 72.51 2.26
CA ILE A 217 -14.61 73.29 3.47
C ILE A 217 -13.43 74.20 3.78
N GLY A 218 -12.20 73.70 3.73
CA GLY A 218 -11.02 74.54 3.95
C GLY A 218 -10.84 75.66 2.91
N ASN A 219 -11.09 75.34 1.63
CA ASN A 219 -11.04 76.31 0.57
C ASN A 219 -12.13 77.40 0.74
N LEU A 220 -13.36 77.04 1.12
CA LEU A 220 -14.43 78.02 1.41
C LEU A 220 -14.11 78.91 2.61
N LEU A 221 -13.57 78.27 3.69
CA LEU A 221 -13.11 79.03 4.86
C LEU A 221 -11.98 80.01 4.48
N GLY A 222 -11.04 79.60 3.63
CA GLY A 222 -9.99 80.43 3.09
C GLY A 222 -10.56 81.65 2.25
N LEU A 223 -11.57 81.39 1.42
CA LEU A 223 -12.22 82.41 0.63
C LEU A 223 -12.99 83.40 1.52
N ILE A 224 -13.69 82.95 2.55
CA ILE A 224 -14.35 83.74 3.55
C ILE A 224 -13.31 84.63 4.29
N TYR A 225 -12.21 83.97 4.75
CA TYR A 225 -11.13 84.72 5.38
C TYR A 225 -10.61 85.87 4.47
N LEU A 226 -10.31 85.52 3.19
CA LEU A 226 -9.84 86.52 2.22
C LEU A 226 -10.86 87.64 2.01
N SER A 227 -12.16 87.37 1.91
CA SER A 227 -13.22 88.36 1.71
C SER A 227 -13.38 89.27 2.90
N ILE A 228 -13.04 88.90 4.11
CA ILE A 228 -13.07 89.70 5.33
C ILE A 228 -11.90 90.71 5.35
N PHE A 229 -10.70 90.24 4.97
CA PHE A 229 -9.48 91.07 5.08
C PHE A 229 -9.15 91.86 3.81
N THR A 230 -9.67 91.41 2.66
CA THR A 230 -9.54 92.12 1.37
C THR A 230 -10.94 92.50 0.87
N ARG A 231 -11.17 93.70 0.44
CA ARG A 231 -12.49 94.15 -0.09
C ARG A 231 -12.72 93.51 -1.48
N LEU A 232 -12.95 92.17 -1.54
CA LEU A 232 -13.22 91.47 -2.80
C LEU A 232 -14.57 91.92 -3.36
N ASP A 233 -14.62 92.11 -4.67
CA ASP A 233 -15.86 92.29 -5.38
C ASP A 233 -16.73 91.04 -5.37
N LEU A 234 -18.04 91.16 -5.33
CA LEU A 234 -18.99 90.11 -5.26
C LEU A 234 -18.84 89.13 -6.44
N SER A 235 -18.52 89.61 -7.63
CA SER A 235 -18.26 88.82 -8.83
C SER A 235 -17.05 87.90 -8.66
N THR A 236 -15.99 88.33 -8.01
CA THR A 236 -14.78 87.55 -7.70
C THR A 236 -15.07 86.43 -6.70
N ILE A 237 -15.87 86.73 -5.66
CA ILE A 237 -16.30 85.73 -4.69
C ILE A 237 -17.15 84.67 -5.36
N GLN A 238 -18.11 85.05 -6.21
CA GLN A 238 -18.96 84.12 -6.95
C GLN A 238 -18.14 83.20 -7.87
N VAL A 239 -17.25 83.75 -8.67
CA VAL A 239 -16.40 82.95 -9.58
C VAL A 239 -15.49 82.00 -8.79
N SER A 240 -14.85 82.46 -7.72
CA SER A 240 -13.99 81.64 -6.87
C SER A 240 -14.76 80.52 -6.19
N PHE A 241 -15.98 80.74 -5.74
CA PHE A 241 -16.88 79.74 -5.17
C PHE A 241 -17.24 78.68 -6.21
N PHE A 242 -17.60 79.05 -7.44
CA PHE A 242 -17.86 78.12 -8.52
C PHE A 242 -16.63 77.29 -8.89
N LEU A 243 -15.43 77.86 -8.90
CA LEU A 243 -14.18 77.15 -9.16
C LEU A 243 -13.88 76.07 -8.08
N ILE A 244 -14.10 76.42 -6.79
CA ILE A 244 -13.94 75.46 -5.66
C ILE A 244 -14.93 74.32 -5.79
N ILE A 245 -16.20 74.61 -6.10
CA ILE A 245 -17.20 73.52 -6.32
C ILE A 245 -16.81 72.68 -7.52
N PHE A 246 -16.42 73.30 -8.65
CA PHE A 246 -16.01 72.58 -9.84
C PHE A 246 -14.82 71.67 -9.56
N GLN A 247 -13.78 72.17 -8.87
CA GLN A 247 -12.63 71.33 -8.42
C GLN A 247 -13.06 70.12 -7.57
N THR A 248 -13.98 70.41 -6.63
CA THR A 248 -14.48 69.32 -5.74
C THR A 248 -15.22 68.28 -6.52
N VAL A 249 -16.11 68.65 -7.45
CA VAL A 249 -16.87 67.71 -8.29
C VAL A 249 -15.92 66.86 -9.16
N VAL A 250 -14.95 67.55 -9.82
CA VAL A 250 -13.95 66.84 -10.64
C VAL A 250 -13.15 65.83 -9.82
N MET A 251 -12.66 66.22 -8.64
CA MET A 251 -11.89 65.33 -7.76
C MET A 251 -12.73 64.20 -7.20
N THR A 252 -13.97 64.45 -6.81
CA THR A 252 -14.89 63.43 -6.35
C THR A 252 -15.15 62.41 -7.45
N PHE A 253 -15.39 62.85 -8.69
CA PHE A 253 -15.59 61.98 -9.82
C PHE A 253 -14.35 61.11 -10.13
N LEU A 254 -13.16 61.75 -10.20
CA LEU A 254 -11.90 61.04 -10.48
C LEU A 254 -11.57 59.99 -9.40
N ASN A 255 -11.67 60.35 -8.12
CA ASN A 255 -11.44 59.45 -7.01
C ASN A 255 -12.48 58.30 -6.97
N GLY A 256 -13.78 58.65 -7.15
CA GLY A 256 -14.87 57.67 -7.22
C GLY A 256 -14.69 56.67 -8.36
N PHE A 257 -14.30 57.18 -9.56
CA PHE A 257 -14.02 56.33 -10.72
C PHE A 257 -12.88 55.32 -10.47
N LEU A 258 -11.74 55.82 -9.92
CA LEU A 258 -10.60 54.93 -9.60
C LEU A 258 -10.94 53.90 -8.54
N LEU A 259 -11.67 54.31 -7.50
CA LEU A 259 -12.11 53.40 -6.43
C LEU A 259 -13.07 52.33 -6.98
N MET A 260 -14.06 52.73 -7.78
CA MET A 260 -15.00 51.81 -8.42
C MET A 260 -14.27 50.82 -9.35
N LYS A 261 -13.29 51.33 -10.14
CA LYS A 261 -12.45 50.52 -11.00
C LYS A 261 -11.67 49.47 -10.20
N SER A 262 -11.05 49.90 -9.08
CA SER A 262 -10.31 48.98 -8.20
C SER A 262 -11.20 47.88 -7.61
N LEU A 263 -12.40 48.24 -7.14
CA LEU A 263 -13.37 47.32 -6.58
C LEU A 263 -13.93 46.35 -7.62
N ASN A 264 -14.38 46.84 -8.78
CA ASN A 264 -14.97 46.02 -9.82
C ASN A 264 -13.97 45.02 -10.41
N LEU A 265 -12.70 45.40 -10.57
CA LEU A 265 -11.66 44.49 -11.06
C LEU A 265 -11.41 43.34 -10.10
N SER A 266 -11.46 43.57 -8.80
CA SER A 266 -11.16 42.56 -7.79
C SER A 266 -12.38 41.70 -7.45
N VAL A 267 -13.50 42.30 -7.05
CA VAL A 267 -14.70 41.58 -6.60
C VAL A 267 -15.47 40.97 -7.77
N GLY A 268 -15.55 41.68 -8.90
CA GLY A 268 -16.26 41.18 -10.09
C GLY A 268 -15.64 39.94 -10.67
N ARG A 269 -14.31 39.85 -10.73
CA ARG A 269 -13.60 38.65 -11.20
C ARG A 269 -13.77 37.47 -10.25
N MET A 270 -13.74 37.72 -8.94
CA MET A 270 -14.02 36.66 -7.95
C MET A 270 -15.42 36.09 -8.12
N SER A 271 -16.43 36.97 -8.24
CA SER A 271 -17.81 36.56 -8.44
C SER A 271 -18.00 35.71 -9.71
N LEU A 272 -17.39 36.12 -10.81
CA LEU A 272 -17.42 35.34 -12.06
C LEU A 272 -16.78 33.98 -11.90
N MET A 273 -15.65 33.89 -11.24
CA MET A 273 -14.94 32.62 -11.05
C MET A 273 -15.68 31.67 -10.12
N PHE A 274 -16.24 32.16 -9.01
CA PHE A 274 -17.12 31.36 -8.16
C PHE A 274 -18.35 30.85 -8.92
N LYS A 275 -18.92 31.69 -9.79
CA LYS A 275 -20.04 31.29 -10.63
C LYS A 275 -19.63 30.22 -11.65
N ASP A 276 -18.47 30.35 -12.25
CA ASP A 276 -17.90 29.35 -13.18
C ASP A 276 -17.60 28.03 -12.48
N MET A 277 -17.08 28.06 -11.25
CA MET A 277 -16.85 26.88 -10.45
C MET A 277 -18.16 26.20 -10.02
N ALA A 278 -19.15 27.00 -9.60
CA ALA A 278 -20.45 26.48 -9.18
C ALA A 278 -21.29 25.90 -10.33
N LYS A 279 -21.13 26.41 -11.55
CA LYS A 279 -21.88 26.01 -12.75
C LYS A 279 -21.08 25.14 -13.71
N GLY A 280 -19.76 25.13 -13.59
CA GLY A 280 -18.86 24.37 -14.42
C GLY A 280 -18.68 22.93 -13.92
N GLN A 281 -17.90 22.15 -14.66
CA GLN A 281 -17.55 20.77 -14.32
C GLN A 281 -16.52 20.65 -13.17
N GLY A 282 -16.42 21.68 -12.29
CA GLY A 282 -15.48 21.65 -11.15
C GLY A 282 -14.02 21.69 -11.55
N ASP A 283 -13.65 22.57 -12.51
CA ASP A 283 -12.26 22.73 -12.91
C ASP A 283 -11.43 23.31 -11.77
N LEU A 284 -10.74 22.44 -11.05
CA LEU A 284 -9.90 22.77 -9.90
C LEU A 284 -8.55 23.40 -10.29
N THR A 285 -8.23 23.50 -11.57
CA THR A 285 -6.96 24.11 -12.04
C THR A 285 -7.01 25.63 -12.11
N LYS A 286 -8.21 26.21 -12.09
CA LYS A 286 -8.41 27.66 -12.14
C LYS A 286 -7.95 28.32 -10.85
N ARG A 287 -7.25 29.46 -10.99
CA ARG A 287 -6.75 30.27 -9.86
C ARG A 287 -7.21 31.71 -9.98
N LEU A 288 -7.55 32.33 -8.83
CA LEU A 288 -7.87 33.72 -8.74
C LEU A 288 -6.61 34.58 -8.90
N HIS A 289 -6.69 35.62 -9.70
CA HIS A 289 -5.60 36.59 -9.83
C HIS A 289 -5.60 37.51 -8.61
N VAL A 290 -4.48 37.58 -7.89
CA VAL A 290 -4.28 38.53 -6.82
C VAL A 290 -4.08 39.90 -7.47
N THR A 291 -5.02 40.85 -7.22
CA THR A 291 -5.03 42.17 -7.84
C THR A 291 -4.45 43.26 -6.95
N GLY A 292 -4.12 42.95 -5.71
CA GLY A 292 -3.56 43.88 -4.75
C GLY A 292 -3.27 43.23 -3.40
N LEU A 293 -2.64 43.98 -2.50
CA LEU A 293 -2.30 43.56 -1.14
C LEU A 293 -3.36 44.03 -0.11
N ASN A 294 -4.62 44.17 -0.53
CA ASN A 294 -5.75 44.48 0.34
C ASN A 294 -6.51 43.20 0.73
N GLU A 295 -7.60 43.37 1.50
CA GLU A 295 -8.43 42.24 1.98
C GLU A 295 -8.95 41.36 0.84
N VAL A 296 -9.24 41.95 -0.33
CA VAL A 296 -9.73 41.19 -1.50
C VAL A 296 -8.59 40.35 -2.12
N GLY A 297 -7.39 40.92 -2.18
CA GLY A 297 -6.21 40.19 -2.66
C GLY A 297 -5.81 39.04 -1.70
N GLU A 298 -5.92 39.27 -0.40
CA GLU A 298 -5.70 38.28 0.64
C GLU A 298 -6.72 37.11 0.53
N LEU A 299 -7.99 37.46 0.31
CA LEU A 299 -9.03 36.44 0.08
C LEU A 299 -8.76 35.62 -1.18
N ALA A 300 -8.32 36.23 -2.28
CA ALA A 300 -7.94 35.55 -3.50
C ALA A 300 -6.75 34.57 -3.26
N PHE A 301 -5.80 35.01 -2.45
CA PHE A 301 -4.63 34.19 -2.08
C PHE A 301 -5.04 32.93 -1.29
N TRP A 302 -5.78 33.09 -0.18
CA TRP A 302 -6.23 31.97 0.63
C TRP A 302 -7.16 31.02 -0.13
N PHE A 303 -7.98 31.58 -1.03
CA PHE A 303 -8.78 30.77 -1.92
C PHE A 303 -7.92 29.89 -2.84
N ASN A 304 -6.84 30.42 -3.40
CA ASN A 304 -5.94 29.64 -4.24
C ASN A 304 -5.25 28.50 -3.45
N ILE A 305 -4.87 28.74 -2.20
CA ILE A 305 -4.34 27.68 -1.31
C ILE A 305 -5.39 26.61 -1.08
N PHE A 306 -6.61 27.01 -0.74
CA PHE A 306 -7.72 26.08 -0.57
C PHE A 306 -7.95 25.22 -1.83
N MET A 307 -7.87 25.82 -3.01
CA MET A 307 -7.99 25.09 -4.27
C MET A 307 -6.84 24.11 -4.52
N ASP A 308 -5.60 24.50 -4.15
CA ASP A 308 -4.45 23.58 -4.22
C ASP A 308 -4.66 22.37 -3.31
N ASP A 309 -5.16 22.57 -2.09
CA ASP A 309 -5.42 21.49 -1.13
C ASP A 309 -6.54 20.55 -1.63
N ILE A 310 -7.62 21.12 -2.18
CA ILE A 310 -8.70 20.32 -2.78
C ILE A 310 -8.19 19.51 -3.99
N GLU A 311 -7.38 20.12 -4.86
CA GLU A 311 -6.77 19.41 -5.99
C GLU A 311 -5.91 18.25 -5.52
N GLN A 312 -5.11 18.44 -4.47
CA GLN A 312 -4.30 17.35 -3.87
C GLN A 312 -5.17 16.24 -3.29
N ILE A 313 -6.24 16.59 -2.56
CA ILE A 313 -7.18 15.60 -2.01
C ILE A 313 -7.82 14.77 -3.13
N VAL A 314 -8.31 15.42 -4.20
CA VAL A 314 -8.94 14.72 -5.33
C VAL A 314 -7.94 13.81 -6.05
N ARG A 315 -6.69 14.25 -6.24
CA ARG A 315 -5.63 13.39 -6.79
C ARG A 315 -5.38 12.18 -5.92
N HIS A 316 -5.24 12.38 -4.61
CA HIS A 316 -5.00 11.29 -3.67
C HIS A 316 -6.17 10.30 -3.63
N VAL A 317 -7.42 10.79 -3.61
CA VAL A 317 -8.62 9.93 -3.71
C VAL A 317 -8.61 9.11 -5.00
N ARG A 318 -8.22 9.71 -6.13
CA ARG A 318 -8.12 9.00 -7.40
C ARG A 318 -7.04 7.91 -7.37
N GLU A 319 -5.86 8.21 -6.81
CA GLU A 319 -4.77 7.23 -6.67
C GLU A 319 -5.21 6.05 -5.81
N VAL A 320 -5.78 6.33 -4.63
CA VAL A 320 -6.31 5.28 -3.74
C VAL A 320 -7.42 4.47 -4.40
N SER A 321 -8.31 5.12 -5.17
CA SER A 321 -9.36 4.40 -5.89
C SER A 321 -8.81 3.44 -6.95
N LEU A 322 -7.73 3.82 -7.64
CA LEU A 322 -7.06 2.93 -8.60
C LEU A 322 -6.37 1.75 -7.89
N GLU A 323 -5.74 1.99 -6.74
CA GLU A 323 -5.11 0.94 -5.93
C GLU A 323 -6.15 -0.04 -5.37
N VAL A 324 -7.28 0.48 -4.88
CA VAL A 324 -8.43 -0.35 -4.44
C VAL A 324 -8.97 -1.18 -5.59
N HIS A 325 -9.14 -0.58 -6.78
CA HIS A 325 -9.60 -1.33 -7.96
C HIS A 325 -8.65 -2.47 -8.34
N GLN A 326 -7.34 -2.23 -8.32
CA GLN A 326 -6.34 -3.27 -8.56
C GLN A 326 -6.43 -4.38 -7.51
N SER A 327 -6.55 -4.01 -6.22
CA SER A 327 -6.69 -4.97 -5.12
C SER A 327 -7.94 -5.85 -5.26
N ILE A 328 -9.05 -5.28 -5.73
CA ILE A 328 -10.28 -6.02 -6.04
C ILE A 328 -10.04 -7.05 -7.15
N GLN A 329 -9.31 -6.68 -8.21
CA GLN A 329 -8.95 -7.62 -9.27
C GLN A 329 -8.08 -8.77 -8.77
N ASP A 330 -7.10 -8.47 -7.92
CA ASP A 330 -6.22 -9.47 -7.34
C ASP A 330 -6.99 -10.43 -6.40
N VAL A 331 -7.93 -9.91 -5.60
CA VAL A 331 -8.83 -10.73 -4.75
C VAL A 331 -9.76 -11.59 -5.62
N SER A 332 -10.29 -11.07 -6.73
CA SER A 332 -11.12 -11.83 -7.67
C SER A 332 -10.36 -13.00 -8.29
N ALA A 333 -9.12 -12.76 -8.76
CA ALA A 333 -8.26 -13.81 -9.29
C ALA A 333 -7.94 -14.86 -8.22
N GLY A 334 -7.54 -14.43 -7.01
CA GLY A 334 -7.29 -15.33 -5.88
C GLY A 334 -8.51 -16.14 -5.44
N SER A 335 -9.72 -15.57 -5.53
CA SER A 335 -10.98 -16.29 -5.27
C SER A 335 -11.24 -17.38 -6.31
N GLN A 336 -10.90 -17.12 -7.57
CA GLN A 336 -11.02 -18.10 -8.65
C GLN A 336 -10.04 -19.27 -8.49
N ASP A 337 -8.79 -18.97 -8.13
CA ASP A 337 -7.79 -19.99 -7.82
C ASP A 337 -8.19 -20.83 -6.61
N LEU A 338 -8.73 -20.19 -5.56
CA LEU A 338 -9.26 -20.89 -4.39
C LEU A 338 -10.44 -21.79 -4.73
N SER A 339 -11.34 -21.35 -5.64
CA SER A 339 -12.45 -22.17 -6.12
C SER A 339 -11.95 -23.44 -6.81
N GLN A 340 -10.99 -23.32 -7.71
CA GLN A 340 -10.38 -24.45 -8.39
C GLN A 340 -9.70 -25.40 -7.41
N ALA A 341 -8.88 -24.88 -6.50
CA ALA A 341 -8.22 -25.68 -5.47
C ALA A 341 -9.22 -26.41 -4.57
N THR A 342 -10.34 -25.77 -4.24
CA THR A 342 -11.41 -26.37 -3.44
C THR A 342 -12.10 -27.52 -4.18
N GLN A 343 -12.34 -27.40 -5.49
CA GLN A 343 -12.88 -28.48 -6.32
C GLN A 343 -11.92 -29.66 -6.44
N GLU A 344 -10.63 -29.41 -6.66
CA GLU A 344 -9.59 -30.45 -6.68
C GLU A 344 -9.47 -31.15 -5.33
N GLN A 345 -9.58 -30.40 -4.23
CA GLN A 345 -9.59 -30.94 -2.88
C GLN A 345 -10.83 -31.82 -2.63
N ALA A 346 -12.02 -31.40 -3.07
CA ALA A 346 -13.24 -32.20 -2.94
C ALA A 346 -13.13 -33.55 -3.68
N ALA A 347 -12.61 -33.53 -4.91
CA ALA A 347 -12.35 -34.75 -5.66
C ALA A 347 -11.35 -35.70 -4.94
N SER A 348 -10.30 -35.11 -4.34
CA SER A 348 -9.31 -35.90 -3.56
C SER A 348 -9.93 -36.48 -2.29
N VAL A 349 -10.82 -35.78 -1.61
CA VAL A 349 -11.55 -36.25 -0.44
C VAL A 349 -12.46 -37.43 -0.81
N GLU A 350 -13.15 -37.39 -1.94
CA GLU A 350 -13.97 -38.49 -2.44
C GLU A 350 -13.11 -39.72 -2.73
N GLU A 351 -11.97 -39.59 -3.42
CA GLU A 351 -11.05 -40.70 -3.72
C GLU A 351 -10.46 -41.34 -2.46
N ILE A 352 -10.03 -40.50 -1.48
CA ILE A 352 -9.51 -40.98 -0.20
C ILE A 352 -10.61 -41.69 0.58
N SER A 353 -11.84 -41.20 0.58
CA SER A 353 -12.97 -41.83 1.27
C SER A 353 -13.28 -43.19 0.69
N ALA A 354 -13.30 -43.34 -0.64
CA ALA A 354 -13.46 -44.64 -1.30
C ALA A 354 -12.30 -45.61 -0.95
N SER A 355 -11.05 -45.12 -0.88
CA SER A 355 -9.89 -45.90 -0.48
C SER A 355 -9.98 -46.40 0.98
N ILE A 356 -10.51 -45.56 1.87
CA ILE A 356 -10.76 -45.92 3.28
C ILE A 356 -11.83 -47.01 3.38
N GLU A 357 -12.91 -46.95 2.60
CA GLU A 357 -13.93 -48.02 2.56
C GLU A 357 -13.35 -49.36 2.07
N GLU A 358 -12.56 -49.34 0.99
CA GLU A 358 -11.88 -50.52 0.47
C GLU A 358 -10.90 -51.12 1.49
N MET A 359 -10.12 -50.26 2.16
CA MET A 359 -9.17 -50.68 3.19
C MET A 359 -9.88 -51.28 4.40
N ASN A 360 -11.01 -50.71 4.81
CA ASN A 360 -11.83 -51.28 5.90
C ASN A 360 -12.38 -52.66 5.51
N GLY A 361 -12.86 -52.83 4.27
CA GLY A 361 -13.25 -54.13 3.73
C GLY A 361 -12.10 -55.17 3.75
N THR A 362 -10.90 -54.75 3.36
CA THR A 362 -9.69 -55.60 3.37
C THR A 362 -9.31 -56.04 4.79
N ILE A 363 -9.35 -55.11 5.77
CA ILE A 363 -9.07 -55.41 7.18
C ILE A 363 -10.07 -56.43 7.73
N GLN A 364 -11.36 -56.23 7.42
CA GLN A 364 -12.40 -57.17 7.84
C GLN A 364 -12.19 -58.56 7.23
N HIS A 365 -11.85 -58.63 5.95
CA HIS A 365 -11.51 -59.90 5.28
C HIS A 365 -10.28 -60.55 5.90
N ASN A 366 -9.23 -59.81 6.23
CA ASN A 366 -8.06 -60.31 6.93
C ASN A 366 -8.42 -60.90 8.31
N ALA A 367 -9.30 -60.24 9.07
CA ALA A 367 -9.78 -60.76 10.35
C ALA A 367 -10.50 -62.10 10.20
N ASP A 368 -11.32 -62.27 9.17
CA ASP A 368 -11.99 -63.53 8.86
C ASP A 368 -11.00 -64.64 8.47
N LEU A 369 -10.01 -64.35 7.61
CA LEU A 369 -8.94 -65.27 7.22
C LEU A 369 -8.08 -65.73 8.42
N ILE A 370 -7.78 -64.82 9.35
CA ILE A 370 -7.04 -65.11 10.57
C ILE A 370 -7.84 -66.08 11.43
N ARG A 371 -9.13 -65.89 11.61
CA ARG A 371 -10.00 -66.74 12.38
C ARG A 371 -10.05 -68.19 11.76
N GLU A 372 -10.23 -68.26 10.44
CA GLU A 372 -10.21 -69.51 9.72
C GLU A 372 -8.84 -70.25 9.83
N GLY A 373 -7.74 -69.50 9.72
CA GLY A 373 -6.38 -69.97 9.91
C GLY A 373 -6.14 -70.52 11.33
N GLN A 374 -6.65 -69.82 12.36
CA GLN A 374 -6.57 -70.33 13.75
C GLN A 374 -7.38 -71.61 13.97
N GLU A 375 -8.61 -71.66 13.43
CA GLU A 375 -9.44 -72.84 13.50
C GLU A 375 -8.77 -74.06 12.81
N SER A 376 -8.20 -73.81 11.59
CA SER A 376 -7.45 -74.84 10.85
C SER A 376 -6.20 -75.34 11.62
N THR A 377 -5.43 -74.37 12.19
CA THR A 377 -4.23 -74.73 12.99
C THR A 377 -4.60 -75.52 14.21
N ASN A 378 -5.67 -75.20 14.92
CA ASN A 378 -6.18 -75.94 16.06
C ASN A 378 -6.61 -77.38 15.65
N ALA A 379 -7.26 -77.52 14.49
CA ALA A 379 -7.65 -78.86 13.96
C ALA A 379 -6.43 -79.69 13.62
N ILE A 380 -5.41 -79.13 12.96
CA ILE A 380 -4.15 -79.85 12.63
C ILE A 380 -3.42 -80.25 13.90
N THR A 381 -3.33 -79.34 14.90
CA THR A 381 -2.68 -79.69 16.20
C THR A 381 -3.35 -80.87 16.87
N ARG A 382 -4.70 -80.94 16.91
CA ARG A 382 -5.44 -82.12 17.44
C ARG A 382 -5.14 -83.37 16.66
N LEU A 383 -5.05 -83.30 15.32
CA LEU A 383 -4.69 -84.49 14.48
C LEU A 383 -3.27 -84.94 14.76
N ILE A 384 -2.32 -84.06 14.98
CA ILE A 384 -0.94 -84.39 15.34
C ILE A 384 -0.92 -85.08 16.69
N ASP A 385 -1.65 -84.59 17.71
CA ASP A 385 -1.73 -85.23 19.03
C ASP A 385 -2.38 -86.66 18.97
N GLN A 386 -3.45 -86.79 18.18
CA GLN A 386 -4.05 -88.09 17.94
C GLN A 386 -3.06 -89.10 17.27
N ASN A 387 -2.33 -88.59 16.23
CA ASN A 387 -1.31 -89.42 15.57
C ASN A 387 -0.17 -89.83 16.52
N LYS A 388 0.31 -88.90 17.40
CA LYS A 388 1.30 -89.26 18.43
C LYS A 388 0.83 -90.40 19.32
N GLN A 389 -0.44 -90.37 19.73
CA GLN A 389 -1.01 -91.47 20.53
C GLN A 389 -1.03 -92.79 19.76
N VAL A 390 -1.49 -92.80 18.51
CA VAL A 390 -1.50 -93.95 17.63
C VAL A 390 -0.07 -94.52 17.42
N PHE A 391 0.91 -93.60 17.19
CA PHE A 391 2.30 -94.04 17.06
C PHE A 391 2.88 -94.64 18.37
N ALA A 392 2.54 -94.05 19.53
CA ALA A 392 2.94 -94.61 20.83
C ALA A 392 2.37 -96.00 21.06
N ASP A 393 1.11 -96.23 20.69
CA ASP A 393 0.47 -97.58 20.80
C ASP A 393 1.08 -98.58 19.79
N LEU A 394 1.40 -98.11 18.57
CA LEU A 394 2.08 -98.91 17.56
C LEU A 394 3.51 -99.30 18.01
N MET A 395 4.26 -98.38 18.63
CA MET A 395 5.58 -98.69 19.23
C MET A 395 5.49 -99.79 20.29
N LYS A 396 4.50 -99.71 21.20
CA LYS A 396 4.25 -100.76 22.20
C LYS A 396 3.95 -102.16 21.55
N ALA A 397 3.12 -102.11 20.48
CA ALA A 397 2.80 -103.32 19.74
C ALA A 397 4.05 -103.95 19.07
N ILE A 398 4.88 -103.13 18.43
CA ILE A 398 6.15 -103.56 17.82
C ILE A 398 7.12 -104.10 18.88
N GLU A 399 7.23 -103.43 20.04
CA GLU A 399 8.03 -103.91 21.18
C GLU A 399 7.54 -105.28 21.66
N GLY A 400 6.22 -105.46 21.78
CA GLY A 400 5.61 -106.72 22.09
C GLY A 400 5.97 -107.80 21.07
N ILE A 401 5.82 -107.49 19.77
CA ILE A 401 6.20 -108.45 18.70
C ILE A 401 7.70 -108.80 18.74
N SER A 402 8.55 -107.78 19.05
CA SER A 402 10.00 -107.99 19.21
C SER A 402 10.30 -108.95 20.35
N LEU A 403 9.64 -108.82 21.49
CA LEU A 403 9.80 -109.64 22.67
C LEU A 403 9.33 -111.07 22.42
N ASP A 404 8.18 -111.19 21.77
CA ASP A 404 7.65 -112.52 21.42
C ASP A 404 8.51 -113.20 20.34
N SER A 405 9.00 -112.50 19.35
CA SER A 405 9.94 -113.04 18.36
C SER A 405 11.25 -113.55 18.99
N ARG A 406 11.79 -112.85 20.00
CA ARG A 406 12.95 -113.29 20.77
C ARG A 406 12.62 -114.62 21.53
N LYS A 407 11.46 -114.68 22.23
CA LYS A 407 11.04 -115.90 22.94
C LYS A 407 10.90 -117.06 21.98
N ILE A 408 10.30 -116.83 20.78
CA ILE A 408 10.20 -117.87 19.75
C ILE A 408 11.60 -118.33 19.31
N GLY A 409 12.53 -117.35 19.13
CA GLY A 409 13.93 -117.67 18.83
C GLY A 409 14.57 -118.62 19.87
N ASP A 410 14.37 -118.32 21.16
CA ASP A 410 14.87 -119.14 22.27
C ASP A 410 14.26 -120.55 22.26
N ILE A 411 12.93 -120.59 21.99
CA ILE A 411 12.24 -121.90 21.84
C ILE A 411 12.81 -122.73 20.67
N VAL A 412 13.05 -122.07 19.52
CA VAL A 412 13.63 -122.70 18.33
C VAL A 412 15.04 -123.23 18.59
N VAL A 413 15.85 -122.49 19.36
CA VAL A 413 17.18 -123.00 19.82
C VAL A 413 17.00 -124.25 20.66
N THR A 414 16.07 -124.22 21.62
CA THR A 414 15.78 -125.42 22.45
C THR A 414 15.30 -126.66 21.60
N VAL A 415 14.39 -126.42 20.62
CA VAL A 415 13.92 -127.41 19.68
C VAL A 415 15.09 -128.04 18.88
N ASN A 416 15.99 -127.15 18.39
CA ASN A 416 17.18 -127.65 17.67
C ASN A 416 18.11 -128.41 18.55
N GLU A 417 18.29 -128.03 19.83
CA GLU A 417 19.06 -128.90 20.82
C GLU A 417 18.39 -130.17 21.07
N VAL A 418 17.05 -130.23 21.28
CA VAL A 418 16.29 -131.51 21.45
C VAL A 418 16.43 -132.37 20.20
N ALA A 419 16.31 -131.73 19.00
CA ALA A 419 16.51 -132.47 17.75
C ALA A 419 17.94 -133.02 17.65
N PHE A 420 18.96 -132.31 18.03
CA PHE A 420 20.34 -132.73 18.08
C PHE A 420 20.52 -133.88 19.06
N HIS A 421 20.04 -133.79 20.30
CA HIS A 421 20.08 -134.84 21.28
C HIS A 421 19.32 -136.06 20.81
N THR A 422 18.15 -135.92 20.17
CA THR A 422 17.35 -137.02 19.61
C THR A 422 18.11 -137.71 18.48
N ASN A 423 18.80 -137.00 17.61
CA ASN A 423 19.67 -137.55 16.55
C ASN A 423 20.82 -138.32 17.13
N LEU A 424 21.47 -137.92 18.27
CA LEU A 424 22.51 -138.56 18.96
C LEU A 424 21.97 -139.91 19.62
N LEU A 425 20.78 -139.79 20.27
CA LEU A 425 20.10 -140.91 20.86
C LEU A 425 19.75 -142.03 19.80
N ALA A 426 19.21 -141.53 18.66
CA ALA A 426 18.88 -142.41 17.53
C ALA A 426 20.12 -143.02 16.89
N LEU A 427 21.25 -142.34 16.82
CA LEU A 427 22.52 -142.82 16.36
C LEU A 427 23.04 -143.95 17.30
N ASN A 428 23.02 -143.71 18.62
CA ASN A 428 23.41 -144.60 19.62
C ASN A 428 22.53 -145.92 19.56
N ALA A 429 21.20 -145.75 19.40
CA ALA A 429 20.26 -146.83 19.22
C ALA A 429 20.52 -147.68 17.93
N SER A 430 20.87 -146.89 16.82
CA SER A 430 21.24 -147.61 15.56
C SER A 430 22.51 -148.41 15.69
N VAL A 431 23.50 -147.90 16.45
CA VAL A 431 24.75 -148.56 16.72
C VAL A 431 24.49 -149.88 17.57
N GLU A 432 23.67 -149.71 18.61
CA GLU A 432 23.39 -150.90 19.49
C GLU A 432 22.49 -151.89 18.77
N ALA A 433 21.57 -151.40 17.91
CA ALA A 433 20.77 -152.28 17.04
C ALA A 433 21.66 -153.07 16.05
N ALA A 434 22.70 -152.44 15.50
CA ALA A 434 23.69 -153.20 14.64
C ALA A 434 24.53 -154.22 15.43
N ARG A 435 24.78 -153.84 16.70
CA ARG A 435 25.53 -154.72 17.62
C ARG A 435 24.73 -155.99 18.02
N ALA A 436 23.38 -155.93 18.05
CA ALA A 436 22.47 -157.09 18.38
C ALA A 436 22.23 -157.96 17.17
N GLY A 437 22.80 -157.66 15.99
CA GLY A 437 22.76 -158.65 14.86
C GLY A 437 21.34 -158.78 14.30
N GLU A 438 20.97 -160.08 14.02
CA GLU A 438 19.67 -160.45 13.47
C GLU A 438 18.47 -160.06 14.35
N HIS A 439 18.67 -160.06 15.66
CA HIS A 439 17.63 -159.66 16.63
C HIS A 439 17.39 -158.16 16.69
N GLY A 440 18.31 -157.27 16.17
CA GLY A 440 18.25 -155.88 16.21
C GLY A 440 17.65 -155.15 14.94
N LYS A 441 17.35 -155.90 13.87
CA LYS A 441 16.91 -155.41 12.58
C LYS A 441 15.69 -154.46 12.66
N GLY A 442 14.67 -154.83 13.41
CA GLY A 442 13.48 -154.00 13.59
C GLY A 442 13.77 -152.66 14.33
N PHE A 443 14.65 -152.77 15.37
CA PHE A 443 15.10 -151.54 16.10
C PHE A 443 16.00 -150.69 15.26
N ALA A 444 16.82 -151.23 14.37
CA ALA A 444 17.66 -150.39 13.46
C ALA A 444 16.81 -149.52 12.49
N VAL A 445 15.70 -150.13 11.97
CA VAL A 445 14.78 -149.38 11.10
C VAL A 445 14.11 -148.22 11.86
N VAL A 446 13.62 -148.51 13.09
CA VAL A 446 12.99 -147.46 13.92
C VAL A 446 14.00 -146.36 14.31
N ALA A 447 15.22 -146.76 14.70
CA ALA A 447 16.29 -145.80 15.04
C ALA A 447 16.69 -145.00 13.82
N GLY A 448 16.73 -145.61 12.61
CA GLY A 448 16.96 -144.83 11.36
C GLY A 448 15.87 -143.79 11.07
N GLU A 449 14.59 -144.22 11.29
CA GLU A 449 13.45 -143.30 11.09
C GLU A 449 13.43 -142.07 12.11
N VAL A 450 13.70 -142.44 13.41
CA VAL A 450 13.84 -141.33 14.45
C VAL A 450 15.00 -140.42 14.15
N ARG A 451 16.12 -141.03 13.64
CA ARG A 451 17.27 -140.12 13.22
C ARG A 451 16.91 -139.24 12.05
N SER A 452 16.23 -139.75 11.04
CA SER A 452 15.75 -138.99 9.92
C SER A 452 14.77 -137.88 10.37
N LEU A 453 13.85 -138.23 11.28
CA LEU A 453 12.91 -137.22 11.86
C LEU A 453 13.63 -136.11 12.67
N ALA A 454 14.65 -136.48 13.45
CA ALA A 454 15.47 -135.60 14.21
C ALA A 454 16.25 -134.64 13.28
N GLN A 455 16.84 -135.08 12.19
CA GLN A 455 17.52 -134.25 11.18
C GLN A 455 16.55 -133.36 10.48
N ARG A 456 15.36 -133.84 10.13
CA ARG A 456 14.31 -132.95 9.56
C ARG A 456 13.84 -131.88 10.56
N SER A 457 13.70 -132.28 11.82
CA SER A 457 13.33 -131.32 12.87
C SER A 457 14.42 -130.23 13.07
N ALA A 458 15.70 -130.67 13.06
CA ALA A 458 16.82 -129.72 13.13
C ALA A 458 16.86 -128.69 11.92
N ALA A 459 16.64 -129.32 10.71
CA ALA A 459 16.57 -128.42 9.50
C ALA A 459 15.40 -127.48 9.57
N ALA A 460 14.20 -127.89 9.96
CA ALA A 460 13.04 -127.06 10.13
C ALA A 460 13.26 -125.94 11.22
N ALA A 461 13.89 -126.31 12.34
CA ALA A 461 14.27 -125.45 13.40
C ALA A 461 15.25 -124.30 12.86
N SER A 462 16.22 -124.69 12.04
CA SER A 462 17.17 -123.76 11.43
C SER A 462 16.49 -122.81 10.46
N GLU A 463 15.52 -123.32 9.66
CA GLU A 463 14.72 -122.44 8.78
C GLU A 463 13.86 -121.47 9.58
N ILE A 464 13.20 -121.91 10.64
CA ILE A 464 12.42 -121.06 11.53
C ILE A 464 13.33 -120.01 12.19
N LYS A 465 14.52 -120.40 12.65
CA LYS A 465 15.52 -119.48 13.21
C LYS A 465 15.87 -118.35 12.22
N ALA A 466 16.16 -118.70 10.96
CA ALA A 466 16.47 -117.71 9.93
C ALA A 466 15.28 -116.80 9.66
N LEU A 467 14.04 -117.31 9.66
CA LEU A 467 12.83 -116.44 9.53
C LEU A 467 12.64 -115.53 10.73
N ILE A 468 12.91 -116.03 11.96
CA ILE A 468 12.82 -115.17 13.16
C ILE A 468 13.91 -114.10 13.16
N GLU A 469 15.16 -114.45 12.81
CA GLU A 469 16.24 -113.45 12.69
C GLU A 469 15.91 -112.37 11.64
N GLY A 470 15.36 -112.81 10.49
CA GLY A 470 14.86 -111.87 9.47
C GLY A 470 13.70 -111.01 9.96
N THR A 471 12.79 -111.56 10.77
CA THR A 471 11.67 -110.81 11.37
C THR A 471 12.16 -109.81 12.40
N VAL A 472 13.09 -110.18 13.28
CA VAL A 472 13.71 -109.24 14.25
C VAL A 472 14.44 -108.14 13.54
N GLY A 473 15.13 -108.45 12.41
CA GLY A 473 15.76 -107.42 11.58
C GLY A 473 14.74 -106.40 11.00
N ARG A 474 13.59 -106.88 10.49
CA ARG A 474 12.51 -106.05 10.00
C ARG A 474 11.86 -105.23 11.12
N ILE A 475 11.67 -105.76 12.29
CA ILE A 475 11.16 -105.12 13.47
C ILE A 475 12.08 -103.97 13.87
N LYS A 476 13.40 -104.14 13.87
CA LYS A 476 14.38 -103.12 14.17
C LYS A 476 14.30 -101.95 13.16
N THR A 477 14.23 -102.27 11.87
CA THR A 477 14.04 -101.29 10.83
C THR A 477 12.71 -100.54 11.03
N GLY A 478 11.63 -101.20 11.38
CA GLY A 478 10.34 -100.60 11.74
C GLY A 478 10.44 -99.68 12.94
N ASP A 479 11.15 -100.04 14.00
CA ASP A 479 11.39 -99.23 15.18
C ASP A 479 12.17 -97.96 14.83
N GLU A 480 13.22 -98.04 13.99
CA GLU A 480 13.98 -96.91 13.51
C GLU A 480 13.10 -95.97 12.67
N MET A 481 12.24 -96.47 11.79
CA MET A 481 11.29 -95.72 11.03
C MET A 481 10.26 -95.00 11.92
N MET A 482 9.75 -95.69 12.94
CA MET A 482 8.79 -95.16 13.90
C MET A 482 9.39 -93.98 14.73
N LYS A 483 10.64 -94.12 15.19
CA LYS A 483 11.38 -93.07 15.89
C LYS A 483 11.54 -91.83 14.99
N LYS A 484 11.91 -92.04 13.73
CA LYS A 484 12.03 -90.93 12.76
C LYS A 484 10.68 -90.27 12.52
N THR A 485 9.59 -91.03 12.39
CA THR A 485 8.24 -90.50 12.24
C THR A 485 7.80 -89.72 13.47
N SER A 486 8.09 -90.22 14.69
CA SER A 486 7.82 -89.50 15.94
C SER A 486 8.54 -88.13 15.99
N SER A 487 9.83 -88.09 15.62
CA SER A 487 10.60 -86.86 15.54
C SER A 487 10.01 -85.86 14.50
N SER A 488 9.54 -86.36 13.35
CA SER A 488 8.86 -85.55 12.35
C SER A 488 7.54 -84.95 12.86
N LEU A 489 6.77 -85.68 13.68
CA LEU A 489 5.56 -85.18 14.33
C LEU A 489 5.87 -84.13 15.37
N GLU A 490 6.98 -84.19 16.09
CA GLU A 490 7.43 -83.13 17.03
C GLU A 490 7.83 -81.86 16.28
N GLU A 491 8.53 -81.99 15.14
CA GLU A 491 8.86 -80.85 14.29
C GLU A 491 7.59 -80.22 13.73
N LEU A 492 6.62 -81.01 13.26
CA LEU A 492 5.33 -80.49 12.80
C LEU A 492 4.59 -79.74 13.91
N MET A 493 4.58 -80.20 15.13
CA MET A 493 3.98 -79.50 16.28
C MET A 493 4.64 -78.18 16.52
N SER A 494 5.97 -78.10 16.53
CA SER A 494 6.72 -76.86 16.70
C SER A 494 6.40 -75.84 15.58
N ARG A 495 6.25 -76.34 14.34
CA ARG A 495 5.85 -75.46 13.20
C ARG A 495 4.42 -74.96 13.34
N MET A 496 3.50 -75.73 13.88
CA MET A 496 2.11 -75.34 14.14
C MET A 496 2.05 -74.23 15.26
N GLU A 497 2.83 -74.41 16.32
CA GLU A 497 2.96 -73.36 17.36
C GLU A 497 3.52 -72.06 16.83
N PHE A 498 4.52 -72.14 15.94
CA PHE A 498 5.03 -70.92 15.26
C PHE A 498 3.96 -70.24 14.39
N PHE A 499 3.22 -71.05 13.61
CA PHE A 499 2.14 -70.55 12.75
C PHE A 499 1.01 -69.92 13.57
N PHE A 500 0.65 -70.52 14.71
CA PHE A 500 -0.34 -69.93 15.63
C PHE A 500 0.10 -68.54 16.15
N ARG A 501 1.35 -68.43 16.60
CA ARG A 501 1.91 -67.10 17.03
C ARG A 501 1.92 -66.08 15.91
N MET A 502 2.22 -66.48 14.69
CA MET A 502 2.18 -65.58 13.55
C MET A 502 0.75 -65.05 13.28
N MET A 503 -0.26 -65.93 13.37
CA MET A 503 -1.67 -65.51 13.26
C MET A 503 -2.08 -64.55 14.37
N GLU A 504 -1.58 -64.72 15.59
CA GLU A 504 -1.82 -63.82 16.70
C GLU A 504 -1.22 -62.42 16.44
N VAL A 505 0.01 -62.34 15.92
CA VAL A 505 0.65 -61.08 15.53
C VAL A 505 -0.13 -60.38 14.42
N ILE A 506 -0.55 -61.12 13.38
CA ILE A 506 -1.34 -60.55 12.28
C ILE A 506 -2.70 -60.04 12.80
N SER A 507 -3.34 -60.78 13.73
CA SER A 507 -4.60 -60.36 14.37
C SER A 507 -4.46 -59.05 15.12
N THR A 508 -3.38 -58.89 15.90
CA THR A 508 -3.09 -57.65 16.62
C THR A 508 -2.86 -56.49 15.65
N SER A 509 -2.03 -56.70 14.62
CA SER A 509 -1.77 -55.67 13.58
C SER A 509 -3.05 -55.28 12.82
N SER A 510 -3.93 -56.24 12.51
CA SER A 510 -5.21 -55.93 11.85
C SER A 510 -6.14 -55.09 12.74
N THR A 511 -6.10 -55.34 14.06
CA THR A 511 -6.87 -54.54 15.03
C THR A 511 -6.33 -53.13 15.11
N GLU A 512 -5.00 -52.92 15.16
CA GLU A 512 -4.35 -51.60 15.12
C GLU A 512 -4.64 -50.89 13.81
N GLN A 513 -4.60 -51.58 12.67
CA GLN A 513 -4.96 -50.99 11.37
C GLN A 513 -6.42 -50.51 11.36
N SER A 514 -7.36 -51.30 11.91
CA SER A 514 -8.77 -50.90 12.02
C SER A 514 -8.94 -49.61 12.84
N GLN A 515 -8.19 -49.47 13.94
CA GLN A 515 -8.21 -48.27 14.74
C GLN A 515 -7.66 -47.05 13.97
N ASN A 516 -6.52 -47.21 13.28
CA ASN A 516 -5.89 -46.17 12.48
C ASN A 516 -6.80 -45.70 11.33
N ILE A 517 -7.50 -46.64 10.68
CA ILE A 517 -8.51 -46.29 9.65
C ILE A 517 -9.66 -45.49 10.26
N GLY A 518 -10.09 -45.81 11.47
CA GLY A 518 -11.10 -45.02 12.18
C GLY A 518 -10.63 -43.58 12.46
N GLU A 519 -9.36 -43.36 12.77
CA GLU A 519 -8.79 -42.02 12.94
C GLU A 519 -8.65 -41.28 11.60
N LEU A 520 -8.20 -41.95 10.56
CA LEU A 520 -8.15 -41.41 9.19
C LEU A 520 -9.54 -40.96 8.71
N SER A 521 -10.57 -41.76 8.93
CA SER A 521 -11.95 -41.43 8.56
C SER A 521 -12.43 -40.14 9.25
N LYS A 522 -12.08 -39.93 10.53
CA LYS A 522 -12.39 -38.67 11.25
C LYS A 522 -11.65 -37.49 10.65
N ALA A 523 -10.36 -37.66 10.33
CA ALA A 523 -9.55 -36.61 9.72
C ALA A 523 -10.10 -36.19 8.34
N ILE A 524 -10.50 -37.17 7.51
CA ILE A 524 -11.10 -36.88 6.20
C ILE A 524 -12.45 -36.16 6.35
N THR A 525 -13.27 -36.53 7.31
CA THR A 525 -14.54 -35.81 7.60
C THR A 525 -14.28 -34.35 7.98
N GLN A 526 -13.21 -34.07 8.72
CA GLN A 526 -12.81 -32.70 9.07
C GLN A 526 -12.30 -31.93 7.85
N ILE A 527 -11.52 -32.56 6.97
CA ILE A 527 -11.06 -31.96 5.71
C ILE A 527 -12.26 -31.67 4.81
N ASP A 528 -13.21 -32.55 4.69
CA ASP A 528 -14.47 -32.34 3.94
C ASP A 528 -15.23 -31.11 4.46
N GLY A 529 -15.40 -30.97 5.77
CA GLY A 529 -16.01 -29.80 6.38
C GLY A 529 -15.27 -28.50 6.08
N THR A 530 -13.92 -28.54 6.04
CA THR A 530 -13.11 -27.38 5.64
C THR A 530 -13.28 -27.05 4.15
N THR A 531 -13.36 -28.08 3.31
CA THR A 531 -13.57 -27.92 1.86
C THR A 531 -14.92 -27.27 1.58
N GLN A 532 -15.98 -27.68 2.25
CA GLN A 532 -17.31 -27.07 2.15
C GLN A 532 -17.31 -25.62 2.65
N HIS A 533 -16.60 -25.32 3.74
CA HIS A 533 -16.46 -23.95 4.23
C HIS A 533 -15.73 -23.06 3.23
N ASN A 534 -14.63 -23.55 2.62
CA ASN A 534 -13.91 -22.82 1.58
C ASN A 534 -14.82 -22.53 0.37
N ALA A 535 -15.62 -23.51 -0.07
CA ALA A 535 -16.59 -23.32 -1.15
C ALA A 535 -17.58 -22.20 -0.83
N SER A 536 -18.15 -22.20 0.37
CA SER A 536 -19.06 -21.13 0.82
C SER A 536 -18.38 -19.76 0.90
N THR A 537 -17.11 -19.73 1.35
CA THR A 537 -16.34 -18.48 1.42
C THR A 537 -16.07 -17.91 0.03
N VAL A 538 -15.77 -18.76 -0.96
CA VAL A 538 -15.60 -18.35 -2.36
C VAL A 538 -16.88 -17.75 -2.92
N GLU A 539 -18.04 -18.35 -2.66
CA GLU A 539 -19.34 -17.82 -3.09
C GLU A 539 -19.65 -16.44 -2.46
N GLU A 540 -19.34 -16.28 -1.16
CA GLU A 540 -19.53 -15.01 -0.45
C GLU A 540 -18.58 -13.92 -1.00
N LEU A 541 -17.31 -14.26 -1.26
CA LEU A 541 -16.34 -13.36 -1.89
C LEU A 541 -16.83 -12.93 -3.28
N ALA A 542 -17.27 -13.85 -4.13
CA ALA A 542 -17.78 -13.54 -5.44
C ALA A 542 -18.99 -12.57 -5.38
N SER A 543 -19.94 -12.83 -4.47
CA SER A 543 -21.08 -11.94 -4.24
C SER A 543 -20.68 -10.56 -3.72
N THR A 544 -19.63 -10.48 -2.91
CA THR A 544 -19.14 -9.19 -2.36
C THR A 544 -18.41 -8.36 -3.41
N LEU A 545 -17.72 -9.02 -4.34
CA LEU A 545 -16.98 -8.37 -5.43
C LEU A 545 -17.89 -7.85 -6.54
N ASP A 546 -19.09 -8.44 -6.71
CA ASP A 546 -20.08 -7.99 -7.70
C ASP A 546 -20.92 -6.78 -7.23
N ASN A 547 -20.94 -6.45 -5.93
CA ASN A 547 -21.64 -5.31 -5.34
C ASN A 547 -20.74 -4.07 -5.21
#